data_9a04b91a4991902047a9f78549eb8456
#
_entry.id   9a04b91a4991902047a9f78549eb8456
#
_cell.length_a   1.000
_cell.length_b   1.000
_cell.length_c   1.000
_cell.angle_alpha   90.00
_cell.angle_beta   90.00
_cell.angle_gamma   90.00
#
_symmetry.space_group_name_H-M   'P 1'
#
loop_
_entity.id
_entity.type
_entity.pdbx_description
1 polymer ?
#
loop_
_entity_poly.entity_id
_entity_poly.type
_entity_poly.pdbx_seq_one_letter_code
_entity_poly.pdbx_strand_id
1 'polypeptide(L)'
;MTAESVMASFAGRARMVDLFAAEWIKFRSLRSTAATLAALVAVYLYLAYRGAQDSYQVWQSMPGRLRPAFDPAHGVFGGPTWMLAMIVAGSVGAMTVTGEHSTGLIRATFTAVPTRRRVAAAKCAVTAAAMTAIGAVIAAGSFAINETVLSGDHVSIPVSSADTIRLLAATSLLLPLCALAGLALGTVIGNTPATVVAVCVLFVFTPFAFKSASTRWTVDAANAMPFSFFSRLTVTGQGHLVGGTESVPAAWTALAAWLAVSAIIVISAMGWRDV
;
A
#
# COMPACT_ATOMS: atom_id res chain seq x y z
N MET A 1 42.88 0.46 32.28
CA MET A 1 41.81 0.51 31.23
C MET A 1 40.66 1.25 31.85
N THR A 2 40.37 2.44 31.39
CA THR A 2 39.28 3.26 31.90
C THR A 2 37.95 2.74 31.34
N ALA A 3 36.86 2.87 32.13
CA ALA A 3 35.52 2.44 31.68
C ALA A 3 35.12 3.04 30.31
N GLU A 4 35.65 4.20 29.96
CA GLU A 4 35.48 4.83 28.64
C GLU A 4 36.11 4.03 27.51
N SER A 5 37.25 3.40 27.69
CA SER A 5 37.90 2.60 26.65
C SER A 5 37.16 1.27 26.38
N VAL A 6 36.51 0.74 27.43
CA VAL A 6 35.63 -0.44 27.28
C VAL A 6 34.32 -0.10 26.61
N MET A 7 33.71 1.05 26.92
CA MET A 7 32.50 1.54 26.27
C MET A 7 32.74 1.92 24.79
N ALA A 8 33.88 2.48 24.45
CA ALA A 8 34.24 2.80 23.08
C ALA A 8 34.45 1.54 22.20
N SER A 9 34.86 0.41 22.80
CA SER A 9 35.01 -0.87 22.06
C SER A 9 33.68 -1.55 21.74
N PHE A 10 32.62 -1.27 22.50
CA PHE A 10 31.24 -1.75 22.23
C PHE A 10 30.46 -0.86 21.27
N ALA A 11 30.97 0.30 20.89
CA ALA A 11 30.41 1.14 19.84
C ALA A 11 30.67 0.57 18.42
N GLY A 12 30.51 -0.74 18.27
CA GLY A 12 30.46 -1.37 16.96
C GLY A 12 29.37 -0.68 16.15
N ARG A 13 29.72 -0.11 14.99
CA ARG A 13 28.76 0.45 14.03
C ARG A 13 27.62 -0.53 13.86
N ALA A 14 26.39 -0.17 14.30
CA ALA A 14 25.21 -1.00 14.15
C ALA A 14 25.11 -1.42 12.67
N ARG A 15 25.08 -2.73 12.43
CA ARG A 15 24.97 -3.27 11.07
C ARG A 15 23.55 -3.05 10.57
N MET A 16 23.37 -2.92 9.26
CA MET A 16 22.02 -2.75 8.68
C MET A 16 21.08 -3.90 9.09
N VAL A 17 21.60 -5.11 9.22
CA VAL A 17 20.83 -6.29 9.67
C VAL A 17 20.25 -6.10 11.08
N ASP A 18 21.02 -5.50 12.00
CA ASP A 18 20.58 -5.24 13.37
C ASP A 18 19.45 -4.19 13.38
N LEU A 19 19.53 -3.18 12.48
CA LEU A 19 18.48 -2.17 12.31
C LEU A 19 17.21 -2.78 11.76
N PHE A 20 17.30 -3.65 10.75
CA PHE A 20 16.15 -4.39 10.23
C PHE A 20 15.51 -5.26 11.31
N ALA A 21 16.31 -6.01 12.08
CA ALA A 21 15.81 -6.85 13.16
C ALA A 21 15.09 -6.01 14.23
N ALA A 22 15.67 -4.88 14.63
CA ALA A 22 15.06 -3.96 15.61
C ALA A 22 13.74 -3.38 15.12
N GLU A 23 13.66 -2.90 13.86
CA GLU A 23 12.43 -2.36 13.27
C GLU A 23 11.37 -3.46 13.07
N TRP A 24 11.77 -4.68 12.70
CA TRP A 24 10.87 -5.83 12.60
C TRP A 24 10.27 -6.21 13.96
N ILE A 25 11.07 -6.24 15.02
CA ILE A 25 10.59 -6.51 16.39
C ILE A 25 9.60 -5.42 16.82
N LYS A 26 9.89 -4.14 16.57
CA LYS A 26 8.98 -3.04 16.87
C LYS A 26 7.64 -3.21 16.12
N PHE A 27 7.70 -3.46 14.81
CA PHE A 27 6.51 -3.66 13.99
C PHE A 27 5.63 -4.81 14.50
N ARG A 28 6.26 -5.93 14.86
CA ARG A 28 5.56 -7.12 15.36
C ARG A 28 5.07 -7.00 16.82
N SER A 29 5.72 -6.18 17.64
CA SER A 29 5.38 -6.04 19.07
C SER A 29 4.07 -5.25 19.30
N LEU A 30 3.62 -4.46 18.34
CA LEU A 30 2.38 -3.69 18.42
C LEU A 30 1.15 -4.58 18.16
N ARG A 31 0.57 -5.10 19.25
CA ARG A 31 -0.65 -5.94 19.18
C ARG A 31 -1.80 -5.27 18.43
N SER A 32 -1.96 -3.96 18.58
CA SER A 32 -2.98 -3.19 17.87
C SER A 32 -2.76 -3.20 16.35
N THR A 33 -1.52 -3.05 15.90
CA THR A 33 -1.18 -3.11 14.46
C THR A 33 -1.46 -4.50 13.91
N ALA A 34 -1.07 -5.56 14.62
CA ALA A 34 -1.36 -6.94 14.20
C ALA A 34 -2.88 -7.20 14.12
N ALA A 35 -3.66 -6.74 15.09
CA ALA A 35 -5.12 -6.87 15.09
C ALA A 35 -5.75 -6.07 13.92
N THR A 36 -5.28 -4.84 13.67
CA THR A 36 -5.76 -4.02 12.54
C THR A 36 -5.48 -4.68 11.20
N LEU A 37 -4.27 -5.25 11.02
CA LEU A 37 -3.91 -5.92 9.78
C LEU A 37 -4.67 -7.25 9.59
N ALA A 38 -4.88 -8.00 10.66
CA ALA A 38 -5.72 -9.21 10.62
C ALA A 38 -7.18 -8.86 10.27
N ALA A 39 -7.73 -7.81 10.86
CA ALA A 39 -9.05 -7.31 10.53
C ALA A 39 -9.14 -6.82 9.07
N LEU A 40 -8.11 -6.13 8.58
CA LEU A 40 -8.01 -5.71 7.18
C LEU A 40 -8.08 -6.91 6.24
N VAL A 41 -7.28 -7.96 6.49
CA VAL A 41 -7.30 -9.19 5.68
C VAL A 41 -8.68 -9.82 5.71
N ALA A 42 -9.27 -10.02 6.90
CA ALA A 42 -10.58 -10.66 7.05
C ALA A 42 -11.70 -9.88 6.34
N VAL A 43 -11.72 -8.55 6.50
CA VAL A 43 -12.70 -7.68 5.83
C VAL A 43 -12.54 -7.75 4.32
N TYR A 44 -11.30 -7.71 3.81
CA TYR A 44 -11.06 -7.77 2.37
C TYR A 44 -11.41 -9.11 1.75
N LEU A 45 -11.11 -10.22 2.40
CA LEU A 45 -11.53 -11.54 1.92
C LEU A 45 -13.07 -11.67 1.92
N TYR A 46 -13.74 -11.10 2.92
CA TYR A 46 -15.21 -11.03 2.93
C TYR A 46 -15.75 -10.16 1.79
N LEU A 47 -15.16 -8.96 1.56
CA LEU A 47 -15.57 -8.08 0.46
C LEU A 47 -15.27 -8.71 -0.90
N ALA A 48 -14.16 -9.45 -1.04
CA ALA A 48 -13.84 -10.21 -2.23
C ALA A 48 -14.90 -11.29 -2.52
N TYR A 49 -15.34 -12.02 -1.49
CA TYR A 49 -16.44 -12.98 -1.61
C TYR A 49 -17.73 -12.31 -2.08
N ARG A 50 -18.09 -11.17 -1.46
CA ARG A 50 -19.29 -10.40 -1.86
C ARG A 50 -19.17 -9.89 -3.30
N GLY A 51 -18.03 -9.31 -3.66
CA GLY A 51 -17.77 -8.82 -5.01
C GLY A 51 -17.78 -9.91 -6.08
N ALA A 52 -17.28 -11.11 -5.75
CA ALA A 52 -17.38 -12.27 -6.64
C ALA A 52 -18.82 -12.74 -6.82
N GLN A 53 -19.62 -12.77 -5.76
CA GLN A 53 -21.05 -13.09 -5.83
C GLN A 53 -21.83 -12.08 -6.69
N ASP A 54 -21.57 -10.79 -6.51
CA ASP A 54 -22.20 -9.74 -7.30
C ASP A 54 -21.79 -9.85 -8.78
N SER A 55 -20.53 -10.15 -9.08
CA SER A 55 -20.04 -10.41 -10.44
C SER A 55 -20.72 -11.61 -11.06
N TYR A 56 -20.94 -12.69 -10.30
CA TYR A 56 -21.65 -13.87 -10.76
C TYR A 56 -23.12 -13.55 -11.12
N GLN A 57 -23.83 -12.78 -10.29
CA GLN A 57 -25.20 -12.36 -10.58
C GLN A 57 -25.27 -11.48 -11.85
N VAL A 58 -24.32 -10.55 -12.01
CA VAL A 58 -24.22 -9.73 -13.21
C VAL A 58 -24.01 -10.60 -14.45
N TRP A 59 -23.12 -11.59 -14.39
CA TRP A 59 -22.88 -12.54 -15.48
C TRP A 59 -24.14 -13.31 -15.85
N GLN A 60 -24.87 -13.84 -14.88
CA GLN A 60 -26.12 -14.59 -15.09
C GLN A 60 -27.21 -13.75 -15.78
N SER A 61 -27.32 -12.48 -15.42
CA SER A 61 -28.32 -11.54 -15.96
C SER A 61 -27.89 -10.90 -17.29
N MET A 62 -26.61 -11.05 -17.69
CA MET A 62 -26.05 -10.33 -18.83
C MET A 62 -26.46 -10.96 -20.16
N PRO A 63 -27.01 -10.16 -21.12
CA PRO A 63 -27.30 -10.62 -22.47
C PRO A 63 -26.05 -11.18 -23.15
N GLY A 64 -26.19 -12.30 -23.87
CA GLY A 64 -25.06 -13.01 -24.50
C GLY A 64 -24.15 -12.13 -25.36
N ARG A 65 -24.72 -11.13 -26.05
CA ARG A 65 -23.97 -10.15 -26.87
C ARG A 65 -23.01 -9.25 -26.07
N LEU A 66 -23.22 -9.08 -24.77
CA LEU A 66 -22.39 -8.24 -23.91
C LEU A 66 -21.36 -9.04 -23.10
N ARG A 67 -21.49 -10.36 -23.05
CA ARG A 67 -20.57 -11.25 -22.32
C ARG A 67 -19.09 -11.12 -22.68
N PRO A 68 -18.71 -10.86 -23.96
CA PRO A 68 -17.30 -10.64 -24.29
C PRO A 68 -16.68 -9.41 -23.64
N ALA A 69 -17.48 -8.43 -23.20
CA ALA A 69 -17.01 -7.23 -22.49
C ALA A 69 -16.99 -7.38 -20.97
N PHE A 70 -17.39 -8.53 -20.44
CA PHE A 70 -17.38 -8.79 -19.00
C PHE A 70 -15.97 -8.92 -18.47
N ASP A 71 -15.67 -8.19 -17.39
CA ASP A 71 -14.41 -8.31 -16.65
C ASP A 71 -14.66 -9.10 -15.38
N PRO A 72 -14.22 -10.37 -15.27
CA PRO A 72 -14.46 -11.22 -14.11
C PRO A 72 -13.70 -10.76 -12.85
N ALA A 73 -12.67 -9.94 -13.00
CA ALA A 73 -11.92 -9.39 -11.88
C ALA A 73 -12.55 -8.11 -11.28
N HIS A 74 -13.44 -7.44 -12.03
CA HIS A 74 -13.91 -6.11 -11.67
C HIS A 74 -14.63 -6.05 -10.31
N GLY A 75 -15.46 -7.02 -9.98
CA GLY A 75 -16.21 -7.04 -8.72
C GLY A 75 -15.32 -7.19 -7.48
N VAL A 76 -14.18 -7.86 -7.64
CA VAL A 76 -13.25 -8.13 -6.54
C VAL A 76 -12.11 -7.12 -6.48
N PHE A 77 -11.53 -6.77 -7.63
CA PHE A 77 -10.34 -5.91 -7.72
C PHE A 77 -10.63 -4.50 -8.23
N GLY A 78 -11.79 -4.27 -8.82
CA GLY A 78 -12.30 -2.95 -9.16
C GLY A 78 -13.08 -2.31 -8.02
N GLY A 79 -13.33 -1.03 -8.15
CA GLY A 79 -14.26 -0.34 -7.25
C GLY A 79 -13.63 0.37 -6.04
N PRO A 80 -14.46 1.18 -5.36
CA PRO A 80 -14.01 2.11 -4.32
C PRO A 80 -13.64 1.42 -3.00
N THR A 81 -13.93 0.14 -2.83
CA THR A 81 -13.60 -0.63 -1.61
C THR A 81 -12.11 -0.62 -1.31
N TRP A 82 -11.26 -0.55 -2.34
CA TRP A 82 -9.80 -0.45 -2.21
C TRP A 82 -9.34 0.85 -1.55
N MET A 83 -10.14 1.91 -1.57
CA MET A 83 -9.84 3.14 -0.82
C MET A 83 -9.77 2.88 0.69
N LEU A 84 -10.58 1.96 1.23
CA LEU A 84 -10.47 1.56 2.63
C LEU A 84 -9.12 0.91 2.94
N ALA A 85 -8.62 0.01 2.06
CA ALA A 85 -7.30 -0.57 2.23
C ALA A 85 -6.19 0.49 2.18
N MET A 86 -6.31 1.46 1.28
CA MET A 86 -5.36 2.57 1.16
C MET A 86 -5.31 3.40 2.45
N ILE A 87 -6.49 3.73 3.03
CA ILE A 87 -6.56 4.48 4.30
C ILE A 87 -5.93 3.67 5.43
N VAL A 88 -6.31 2.40 5.59
CA VAL A 88 -5.79 1.56 6.68
C VAL A 88 -4.29 1.36 6.54
N ALA A 89 -3.79 1.01 5.35
CA ALA A 89 -2.36 0.84 5.12
C ALA A 89 -1.58 2.14 5.34
N GLY A 90 -2.10 3.27 4.85
CA GLY A 90 -1.51 4.59 5.06
C GLY A 90 -1.49 4.99 6.54
N SER A 91 -2.57 4.72 7.26
CA SER A 91 -2.65 4.98 8.71
C SER A 91 -1.67 4.12 9.50
N VAL A 92 -1.54 2.84 9.17
CA VAL A 92 -0.55 1.96 9.81
C VAL A 92 0.87 2.48 9.54
N GLY A 93 1.19 2.86 8.29
CA GLY A 93 2.46 3.48 7.97
C GLY A 93 2.73 4.76 8.76
N ALA A 94 1.74 5.64 8.88
CA ALA A 94 1.82 6.86 9.68
C ALA A 94 2.13 6.55 11.16
N MET A 95 1.41 5.59 11.75
CA MET A 95 1.55 5.23 13.16
C MET A 95 2.93 4.66 13.51
N THR A 96 3.64 4.05 12.55
CA THR A 96 5.01 3.52 12.79
C THR A 96 6.03 4.62 13.12
N VAL A 97 5.78 5.86 12.72
CA VAL A 97 6.65 7.00 13.00
C VAL A 97 6.06 7.95 14.05
N THR A 98 4.76 8.27 13.94
CA THR A 98 4.14 9.21 14.88
C THR A 98 4.03 8.62 16.30
N GLY A 99 3.89 7.31 16.44
CA GLY A 99 3.94 6.62 17.73
C GLY A 99 5.31 6.73 18.41
N GLU A 100 6.40 6.70 17.66
CA GLU A 100 7.75 6.91 18.21
C GLU A 100 7.99 8.37 18.62
N HIS A 101 7.36 9.33 17.94
CA HIS A 101 7.42 10.75 18.32
C HIS A 101 6.69 10.99 19.65
N SER A 102 5.49 10.43 19.80
CA SER A 102 4.66 10.63 21.00
C SER A 102 5.23 9.97 22.26
N THR A 103 5.97 8.86 22.11
CA THR A 103 6.60 8.14 23.23
C THR A 103 8.04 8.59 23.51
N GLY A 104 8.61 9.49 22.71
CA GLY A 104 10.01 9.92 22.83
C GLY A 104 11.05 8.85 22.43
N LEU A 105 10.61 7.68 21.95
CA LEU A 105 11.47 6.58 21.51
C LEU A 105 12.41 6.98 20.36
N ILE A 106 12.02 7.98 19.58
CA ILE A 106 12.84 8.48 18.47
C ILE A 106 14.15 9.09 18.98
N ARG A 107 14.13 9.79 20.13
CA ARG A 107 15.34 10.36 20.76
C ARG A 107 16.28 9.25 21.23
N ALA A 108 15.75 8.24 21.92
CA ALA A 108 16.55 7.10 22.37
C ALA A 108 17.17 6.33 21.18
N THR A 109 16.43 6.18 20.07
CA THR A 109 16.96 5.51 18.87
C THR A 109 18.10 6.32 18.24
N PHE A 110 17.99 7.65 18.15
CA PHE A 110 19.01 8.49 17.54
C PHE A 110 20.25 8.70 18.43
N THR A 111 20.12 8.59 19.77
CA THR A 111 21.29 8.55 20.66
C THR A 111 22.06 7.25 20.53
N ALA A 112 21.36 6.13 20.32
CA ALA A 112 22.00 4.82 20.15
C ALA A 112 22.62 4.65 18.74
N VAL A 113 22.01 5.24 17.69
CA VAL A 113 22.47 5.10 16.29
C VAL A 113 22.49 6.48 15.63
N PRO A 114 23.67 7.12 15.54
CA PRO A 114 23.79 8.48 14.98
C PRO A 114 23.49 8.55 13.47
N THR A 115 23.45 7.41 12.76
CA THR A 115 23.16 7.35 11.33
C THR A 115 21.65 7.32 11.06
N ARG A 116 20.96 8.45 11.31
CA ARG A 116 19.49 8.62 11.17
C ARG A 116 18.93 8.11 9.83
N ARG A 117 19.65 8.36 8.72
CA ARG A 117 19.26 7.90 7.37
C ARG A 117 19.19 6.38 7.26
N ARG A 118 20.07 5.64 7.94
CA ARG A 118 20.06 4.17 7.93
C ARG A 118 18.87 3.62 8.70
N VAL A 119 18.51 4.22 9.83
CA VAL A 119 17.31 3.88 10.59
C VAL A 119 16.04 4.14 9.76
N ALA A 120 15.97 5.29 9.09
CA ALA A 120 14.86 5.62 8.18
C ALA A 120 14.72 4.60 7.04
N ALA A 121 15.84 4.24 6.40
CA ALA A 121 15.85 3.25 5.33
C ALA A 121 15.41 1.85 5.83
N ALA A 122 15.87 1.42 7.01
CA ALA A 122 15.45 0.16 7.62
C ALA A 122 13.94 0.17 7.93
N LYS A 123 13.42 1.27 8.46
CA LYS A 123 11.98 1.45 8.73
C LYS A 123 11.16 1.36 7.45
N CYS A 124 11.55 2.07 6.39
CA CYS A 124 10.88 1.99 5.08
C CYS A 124 10.88 0.54 4.55
N ALA A 125 12.03 -0.15 4.60
CA ALA A 125 12.14 -1.49 4.05
C ALA A 125 11.32 -2.51 4.84
N VAL A 126 11.33 -2.46 6.18
CA VAL A 126 10.52 -3.34 7.03
C VAL A 126 9.03 -3.09 6.81
N THR A 127 8.61 -1.83 6.78
CA THR A 127 7.21 -1.47 6.52
C THR A 127 6.77 -1.94 5.13
N ALA A 128 7.60 -1.70 4.10
CA ALA A 128 7.31 -2.14 2.75
C ALA A 128 7.21 -3.67 2.65
N ALA A 129 8.16 -4.40 3.23
CA ALA A 129 8.17 -5.87 3.19
C ALA A 129 6.95 -6.47 3.89
N ALA A 130 6.63 -6.00 5.10
CA ALA A 130 5.46 -6.45 5.85
C ALA A 130 4.16 -6.18 5.10
N MET A 131 4.00 -4.97 4.55
CA MET A 131 2.80 -4.61 3.80
C MET A 131 2.69 -5.33 2.45
N THR A 132 3.82 -5.63 1.79
CA THR A 132 3.82 -6.46 0.58
C THR A 132 3.36 -7.88 0.89
N ALA A 133 3.83 -8.47 2.00
CA ALA A 133 3.40 -9.81 2.40
C ALA A 133 1.89 -9.85 2.68
N ILE A 134 1.34 -8.85 3.38
CA ILE A 134 -0.10 -8.74 3.64
C ILE A 134 -0.88 -8.50 2.35
N GLY A 135 -0.38 -7.61 1.49
CA GLY A 135 -0.98 -7.36 0.17
C GLY A 135 -1.01 -8.62 -0.70
N ALA A 136 0.05 -9.43 -0.67
CA ALA A 136 0.11 -10.70 -1.38
C ALA A 136 -0.91 -11.71 -0.83
N VAL A 137 -1.10 -11.78 0.48
CA VAL A 137 -2.13 -12.64 1.11
C VAL A 137 -3.54 -12.20 0.67
N ILE A 138 -3.82 -10.89 0.68
CA ILE A 138 -5.11 -10.35 0.23
C ILE A 138 -5.29 -10.64 -1.27
N ALA A 139 -4.28 -10.38 -2.09
CA ALA A 139 -4.34 -10.60 -3.54
C ALA A 139 -4.60 -12.08 -3.89
N ALA A 140 -3.81 -12.99 -3.30
CA ALA A 140 -3.95 -14.43 -3.55
C ALA A 140 -5.28 -14.97 -3.02
N GLY A 141 -5.69 -14.58 -1.81
CA GLY A 141 -6.95 -14.99 -1.21
C GLY A 141 -8.17 -14.48 -1.99
N SER A 142 -8.15 -13.20 -2.40
CA SER A 142 -9.21 -12.60 -3.21
C SER A 142 -9.31 -13.25 -4.59
N PHE A 143 -8.16 -13.55 -5.21
CA PHE A 143 -8.12 -14.27 -6.48
C PHE A 143 -8.69 -15.69 -6.36
N ALA A 144 -8.27 -16.44 -5.33
CA ALA A 144 -8.80 -17.80 -5.09
C ALA A 144 -10.31 -17.80 -4.84
N ILE A 145 -10.82 -16.83 -4.09
CA ILE A 145 -12.28 -16.66 -3.87
C ILE A 145 -12.98 -16.35 -5.21
N ASN A 146 -12.44 -15.43 -6.00
CA ASN A 146 -13.02 -15.09 -7.30
C ASN A 146 -13.11 -16.32 -8.23
N GLU A 147 -12.03 -17.08 -8.31
CA GLU A 147 -11.99 -18.31 -9.12
C GLU A 147 -12.98 -19.36 -8.63
N THR A 148 -13.07 -19.59 -7.32
CA THR A 148 -14.02 -20.60 -6.77
C THR A 148 -15.49 -20.24 -7.02
N VAL A 149 -15.83 -18.94 -7.00
CA VAL A 149 -17.20 -18.49 -7.22
C VAL A 149 -17.57 -18.51 -8.71
N LEU A 150 -16.66 -18.13 -9.60
CA LEU A 150 -16.93 -18.02 -11.06
C LEU A 150 -16.64 -19.30 -11.84
N SER A 151 -15.94 -20.30 -11.26
CA SER A 151 -15.55 -21.53 -11.97
C SER A 151 -16.74 -22.35 -12.49
N GLY A 152 -17.91 -22.23 -11.88
CA GLY A 152 -19.12 -22.99 -12.25
C GLY A 152 -19.62 -22.72 -13.68
N ASP A 153 -19.38 -21.52 -14.24
CA ASP A 153 -19.84 -21.10 -15.58
C ASP A 153 -18.69 -20.93 -16.60
N HIS A 154 -17.51 -21.48 -16.32
CA HIS A 154 -16.32 -21.35 -17.18
C HIS A 154 -15.86 -19.89 -17.44
N VAL A 155 -16.15 -18.99 -16.49
CA VAL A 155 -15.80 -17.55 -16.54
C VAL A 155 -14.57 -17.29 -15.65
N SER A 156 -13.56 -18.13 -15.76
CA SER A 156 -12.34 -17.99 -14.97
C SER A 156 -11.30 -17.12 -15.65
N ILE A 157 -10.47 -16.46 -14.85
CA ILE A 157 -9.29 -15.74 -15.34
C ILE A 157 -8.17 -16.77 -15.47
N PRO A 158 -7.53 -16.94 -16.66
CA PRO A 158 -6.44 -17.91 -16.79
C PRO A 158 -5.29 -17.57 -15.83
N VAL A 159 -4.97 -18.46 -14.89
CA VAL A 159 -3.94 -18.26 -13.84
C VAL A 159 -2.56 -17.91 -14.42
N SER A 160 -2.27 -18.37 -15.64
CA SER A 160 -1.00 -18.12 -16.33
C SER A 160 -0.99 -16.88 -17.22
N SER A 161 -2.07 -16.08 -17.22
CA SER A 161 -2.12 -14.89 -18.07
C SER A 161 -1.25 -13.76 -17.54
N ALA A 162 -0.67 -12.97 -18.43
CA ALA A 162 0.08 -11.76 -18.05
C ALA A 162 -0.80 -10.78 -17.27
N ASP A 163 -2.10 -10.76 -17.56
CA ASP A 163 -3.08 -9.93 -16.86
C ASP A 163 -3.25 -10.36 -15.40
N THR A 164 -3.27 -11.65 -15.11
CA THR A 164 -3.35 -12.18 -13.75
C THR A 164 -2.11 -11.82 -12.93
N ILE A 165 -0.92 -12.01 -13.52
CA ILE A 165 0.33 -11.64 -12.84
C ILE A 165 0.37 -10.15 -12.55
N ARG A 166 -0.05 -9.32 -13.51
CA ARG A 166 -0.15 -7.87 -13.35
C ARG A 166 -1.11 -7.49 -12.22
N LEU A 167 -2.30 -8.07 -12.20
CA LEU A 167 -3.33 -7.84 -11.20
C LEU A 167 -2.84 -8.20 -9.80
N LEU A 168 -2.26 -9.40 -9.61
CA LEU A 168 -1.75 -9.84 -8.33
C LEU A 168 -0.57 -8.99 -7.85
N ALA A 169 0.34 -8.63 -8.76
CA ALA A 169 1.46 -7.76 -8.43
C ALA A 169 1.00 -6.35 -8.04
N ALA A 170 0.10 -5.75 -8.81
CA ALA A 170 -0.46 -4.43 -8.51
C ALA A 170 -1.17 -4.40 -7.15
N THR A 171 -1.99 -5.42 -6.88
CA THR A 171 -2.72 -5.56 -5.61
C THR A 171 -1.76 -5.74 -4.43
N SER A 172 -0.72 -6.56 -4.59
CA SER A 172 0.29 -6.79 -3.56
C SER A 172 1.11 -5.53 -3.25
N LEU A 173 1.38 -4.69 -4.25
CA LEU A 173 2.19 -3.47 -4.12
C LEU A 173 1.38 -2.23 -3.71
N LEU A 174 0.06 -2.28 -3.74
CA LEU A 174 -0.78 -1.17 -3.31
C LEU A 174 -0.60 -0.83 -1.82
N LEU A 175 -0.59 -1.86 -0.95
CA LEU A 175 -0.48 -1.66 0.49
C LEU A 175 0.86 -1.04 0.91
N PRO A 176 2.03 -1.55 0.46
CA PRO A 176 3.31 -0.92 0.80
C PRO A 176 3.42 0.51 0.26
N LEU A 177 2.86 0.81 -0.91
CA LEU A 177 2.82 2.17 -1.44
C LEU A 177 2.07 3.10 -0.47
N CYS A 178 0.85 2.74 -0.08
CA CYS A 178 0.05 3.55 0.82
C CYS A 178 0.69 3.69 2.19
N ALA A 179 1.29 2.61 2.72
CA ALA A 179 1.98 2.63 4.00
C ALA A 179 3.22 3.54 3.98
N LEU A 180 4.02 3.50 2.91
CA LEU A 180 5.17 4.40 2.77
C LEU A 180 4.74 5.86 2.59
N ALA A 181 3.67 6.13 1.86
CA ALA A 181 3.11 7.48 1.75
C ALA A 181 2.59 7.99 3.11
N GLY A 182 1.89 7.15 3.88
CA GLY A 182 1.46 7.47 5.23
C GLY A 182 2.63 7.70 6.19
N LEU A 183 3.68 6.87 6.09
CA LEU A 183 4.92 7.04 6.85
C LEU A 183 5.62 8.37 6.48
N ALA A 184 5.66 8.73 5.19
CA ALA A 184 6.20 10.00 4.73
C ALA A 184 5.40 11.20 5.30
N LEU A 185 4.08 11.16 5.22
CA LEU A 185 3.22 12.18 5.82
C LEU A 185 3.43 12.26 7.34
N GLY A 186 3.53 11.12 8.02
CA GLY A 186 3.78 11.05 9.46
C GLY A 186 5.12 11.67 9.87
N THR A 187 6.17 11.47 9.08
CA THR A 187 7.47 12.10 9.34
C THR A 187 7.43 13.61 9.16
N VAL A 188 6.63 14.13 8.23
CA VAL A 188 6.52 15.56 7.97
C VAL A 188 5.62 16.23 9.00
N ILE A 189 4.45 15.67 9.28
CA ILE A 189 3.42 16.26 10.15
C ILE A 189 3.77 16.04 11.64
N GLY A 190 4.25 14.85 12.00
CA GLY A 190 4.66 14.50 13.38
C GLY A 190 3.52 14.30 14.37
N ASN A 191 2.26 14.38 13.95
CA ASN A 191 1.07 14.24 14.79
C ASN A 191 0.14 13.18 14.21
N THR A 192 -0.26 12.17 15.00
CA THR A 192 -1.03 11.02 14.49
C THR A 192 -2.41 11.41 13.95
N PRO A 193 -3.29 12.13 14.68
CA PRO A 193 -4.59 12.52 14.15
C PRO A 193 -4.50 13.32 12.85
N ALA A 194 -3.63 14.33 12.81
CA ALA A 194 -3.46 15.16 11.61
C ALA A 194 -2.94 14.34 10.42
N THR A 195 -2.04 13.39 10.66
CA THR A 195 -1.51 12.52 9.60
C THR A 195 -2.58 11.58 9.05
N VAL A 196 -3.43 11.00 9.90
CA VAL A 196 -4.55 10.15 9.45
C VAL A 196 -5.53 10.95 8.61
N VAL A 197 -5.85 12.18 9.00
CA VAL A 197 -6.68 13.07 8.18
C VAL A 197 -6.01 13.35 6.83
N ALA A 198 -4.70 13.65 6.81
CA ALA A 198 -3.96 13.86 5.58
C ALA A 198 -3.96 12.62 4.66
N VAL A 199 -3.85 11.41 5.21
CA VAL A 199 -3.97 10.14 4.49
C VAL A 199 -5.36 10.00 3.87
N CYS A 200 -6.43 10.31 4.61
CA CYS A 200 -7.79 10.28 4.08
C CYS A 200 -7.97 11.30 2.96
N VAL A 201 -7.46 12.52 3.13
CA VAL A 201 -7.52 13.55 2.09
C VAL A 201 -6.79 13.08 0.84
N LEU A 202 -5.58 12.55 0.98
CA LEU A 202 -4.75 12.11 -0.13
C LEU A 202 -5.41 10.96 -0.93
N PHE A 203 -5.91 9.93 -0.27
CA PHE A 203 -6.36 8.72 -0.96
C PHE A 203 -7.85 8.72 -1.33
N VAL A 204 -8.67 9.49 -0.63
CA VAL A 204 -10.12 9.52 -0.86
C VAL A 204 -10.56 10.82 -1.53
N PHE A 205 -10.25 11.96 -0.92
CA PHE A 205 -10.80 13.23 -1.42
C PHE A 205 -10.10 13.71 -2.70
N THR A 206 -8.78 13.53 -2.81
CA THR A 206 -8.03 14.00 -3.98
C THR A 206 -8.51 13.39 -5.30
N PRO A 207 -8.75 12.06 -5.42
CA PRO A 207 -9.30 11.47 -6.63
C PRO A 207 -10.67 12.07 -7.03
N PHE A 208 -11.52 12.36 -6.05
CA PHE A 208 -12.82 13.00 -6.33
C PHE A 208 -12.69 14.46 -6.77
N ALA A 209 -11.77 15.21 -6.18
CA ALA A 209 -11.54 16.61 -6.54
C ALA A 209 -11.08 16.76 -8.00
N PHE A 210 -10.29 15.80 -8.51
CA PHE A 210 -9.82 15.82 -9.89
C PHE A 210 -10.79 15.18 -10.90
N LYS A 211 -11.85 14.52 -10.46
CA LYS A 211 -12.81 13.83 -11.36
C LYS A 211 -13.52 14.79 -12.32
N SER A 212 -13.70 16.06 -11.97
CA SER A 212 -14.36 17.09 -12.79
C SER A 212 -13.36 17.95 -13.57
N ALA A 213 -12.08 17.60 -13.55
CA ALA A 213 -11.04 18.41 -14.14
C ALA A 213 -10.94 18.21 -15.65
N SER A 214 -10.93 19.30 -16.41
CA SER A 214 -10.88 19.32 -17.87
C SER A 214 -9.54 19.78 -18.45
N THR A 215 -8.63 20.25 -17.59
CA THR A 215 -7.33 20.77 -18.01
C THR A 215 -6.30 19.63 -18.07
N ARG A 216 -5.39 19.63 -19.03
CA ARG A 216 -4.39 18.56 -19.21
C ARG A 216 -3.64 18.22 -17.91
N TRP A 217 -3.10 19.20 -17.21
CA TRP A 217 -2.36 18.98 -15.97
C TRP A 217 -3.22 18.35 -14.85
N THR A 218 -4.52 18.64 -14.79
CA THR A 218 -5.43 18.06 -13.80
C THR A 218 -5.77 16.61 -14.13
N VAL A 219 -5.88 16.28 -15.43
CA VAL A 219 -6.05 14.90 -15.89
C VAL A 219 -4.80 14.08 -15.59
N ASP A 220 -3.60 14.62 -15.87
CA ASP A 220 -2.34 13.95 -15.57
C ASP A 220 -2.15 13.74 -14.06
N ALA A 221 -2.52 14.74 -13.25
CA ALA A 221 -2.51 14.61 -11.79
C ALA A 221 -3.50 13.56 -11.28
N ALA A 222 -4.72 13.51 -11.86
CA ALA A 222 -5.71 12.49 -11.52
C ALA A 222 -5.20 11.07 -11.85
N ASN A 223 -4.59 10.91 -13.01
CA ASN A 223 -4.03 9.63 -13.46
C ASN A 223 -2.84 9.17 -12.59
N ALA A 224 -2.05 10.12 -12.09
CA ALA A 224 -0.95 9.83 -11.17
C ALA A 224 -1.40 9.46 -9.74
N MET A 225 -2.70 9.55 -9.41
CA MET A 225 -3.21 9.18 -8.09
C MET A 225 -3.24 7.65 -7.90
N PRO A 226 -2.96 7.16 -6.66
CA PRO A 226 -2.88 5.74 -6.36
C PRO A 226 -4.08 4.93 -6.82
N PHE A 227 -5.28 5.43 -6.61
CA PHE A 227 -6.50 4.75 -7.03
C PHE A 227 -6.63 4.64 -8.56
N SER A 228 -6.24 5.68 -9.31
CA SER A 228 -6.37 5.72 -10.76
C SER A 228 -5.46 4.70 -11.46
N PHE A 229 -4.16 4.72 -11.14
CA PHE A 229 -3.25 3.74 -11.74
C PHE A 229 -3.49 2.32 -11.22
N PHE A 230 -3.93 2.15 -9.97
CA PHE A 230 -4.31 0.84 -9.46
C PHE A 230 -5.49 0.26 -10.23
N SER A 231 -6.58 1.03 -10.42
CA SER A 231 -7.73 0.58 -11.21
C SER A 231 -7.33 0.20 -12.64
N ARG A 232 -6.37 0.92 -13.23
CA ARG A 232 -5.82 0.58 -14.56
C ARG A 232 -5.04 -0.73 -14.56
N LEU A 233 -4.28 -1.02 -13.52
CA LEU A 233 -3.49 -2.25 -13.41
C LEU A 233 -4.34 -3.48 -13.09
N THR A 234 -5.54 -3.31 -12.52
CA THR A 234 -6.42 -4.41 -12.12
C THR A 234 -7.49 -4.77 -13.15
N VAL A 235 -7.69 -3.96 -14.20
CA VAL A 235 -8.60 -4.30 -15.31
C VAL A 235 -8.07 -5.49 -16.10
N THR A 236 -8.91 -6.51 -16.31
CA THR A 236 -8.58 -7.71 -17.08
C THR A 236 -9.38 -7.78 -18.40
N GLY A 237 -8.83 -8.41 -19.42
CA GLY A 237 -9.52 -8.62 -20.71
C GLY A 237 -9.82 -7.32 -21.48
N GLN A 238 -10.95 -7.30 -22.16
CA GLN A 238 -11.41 -6.17 -23.00
C GLN A 238 -12.09 -5.05 -22.20
N GLY A 239 -12.07 -5.09 -20.87
CA GLY A 239 -12.66 -4.07 -19.99
C GLY A 239 -12.00 -2.69 -20.08
N HIS A 240 -11.23 -2.42 -21.14
CA HIS A 240 -10.53 -1.14 -21.38
C HIS A 240 -11.43 0.10 -21.47
N LEU A 241 -12.75 -0.08 -21.48
CA LEU A 241 -13.70 1.02 -21.60
C LEU A 241 -13.93 1.81 -20.29
N VAL A 242 -13.47 1.30 -19.14
CA VAL A 242 -13.71 1.91 -17.81
C VAL A 242 -12.42 2.42 -17.17
N GLY A 243 -11.26 2.03 -17.64
CA GLY A 243 -9.96 2.48 -17.16
C GLY A 243 -9.52 3.80 -17.79
N GLY A 244 -8.80 4.64 -17.03
CA GLY A 244 -8.27 5.92 -17.50
C GLY A 244 -7.47 5.84 -18.81
N THR A 245 -7.20 7.00 -19.38
CA THR A 245 -6.54 7.18 -20.69
C THR A 245 -5.08 6.72 -20.75
N GLU A 246 -4.50 6.31 -19.63
CA GLU A 246 -3.08 5.97 -19.52
C GLU A 246 -2.75 4.53 -19.91
N SER A 247 -1.51 4.35 -20.38
CA SER A 247 -0.97 3.02 -20.71
C SER A 247 -0.56 2.24 -19.46
N VAL A 248 -0.57 0.90 -19.51
CA VAL A 248 -0.10 0.04 -18.41
C VAL A 248 1.33 0.37 -17.95
N PRO A 249 2.31 0.65 -18.85
CA PRO A 249 3.64 1.10 -18.43
C PRO A 249 3.63 2.41 -17.64
N ALA A 250 2.78 3.38 -18.01
CA ALA A 250 2.66 4.63 -17.26
C ALA A 250 2.11 4.40 -15.84
N ALA A 251 1.16 3.49 -15.68
CA ALA A 251 0.64 3.10 -14.37
C ALA A 251 1.73 2.48 -13.47
N TRP A 252 2.60 1.63 -14.02
CA TRP A 252 3.74 1.07 -13.28
C TRP A 252 4.79 2.14 -12.92
N THR A 253 5.06 3.10 -13.80
CA THR A 253 5.98 4.20 -13.49
C THR A 253 5.43 5.11 -12.40
N ALA A 254 4.12 5.39 -12.40
CA ALA A 254 3.47 6.14 -11.33
C ALA A 254 3.59 5.41 -9.97
N LEU A 255 3.33 4.09 -9.95
CA LEU A 255 3.50 3.28 -8.74
C LEU A 255 4.94 3.33 -8.22
N ALA A 256 5.93 3.13 -9.09
CA ALA A 256 7.34 3.18 -8.72
C ALA A 256 7.75 4.59 -8.23
N ALA A 257 7.24 5.65 -8.87
CA ALA A 257 7.48 7.02 -8.45
C ALA A 257 6.93 7.31 -7.04
N TRP A 258 5.72 6.86 -6.73
CA TRP A 258 5.14 7.00 -5.40
C TRP A 258 5.96 6.30 -4.33
N LEU A 259 6.41 5.06 -4.57
CA LEU A 259 7.28 4.32 -3.65
C LEU A 259 8.61 5.06 -3.42
N ALA A 260 9.26 5.50 -4.52
CA ALA A 260 10.53 6.19 -4.45
C ALA A 260 10.42 7.55 -3.74
N VAL A 261 9.46 8.38 -4.12
CA VAL A 261 9.24 9.71 -3.53
C VAL A 261 8.92 9.59 -2.04
N SER A 262 8.04 8.66 -1.66
CA SER A 262 7.72 8.43 -0.25
C SER A 262 8.95 8.03 0.56
N ALA A 263 9.76 7.10 0.05
CA ALA A 263 10.99 6.68 0.73
C ALA A 263 12.02 7.84 0.82
N ILE A 264 12.18 8.63 -0.24
CA ILE A 264 13.08 9.80 -0.25
C ILE A 264 12.62 10.82 0.80
N ILE A 265 11.32 11.13 0.88
CA ILE A 265 10.79 12.07 1.89
C ILE A 265 11.11 11.57 3.30
N VAL A 266 10.88 10.28 3.60
CA VAL A 266 11.17 9.71 4.93
C VAL A 266 12.65 9.82 5.27
N ILE A 267 13.53 9.40 4.35
CA ILE A 267 14.98 9.38 4.57
C ILE A 267 15.54 10.81 4.72
N SER A 268 15.05 11.76 3.92
CA SER A 268 15.48 13.15 3.99
C SER A 268 14.94 13.85 5.24
N ALA A 269 13.64 13.73 5.51
CA ALA A 269 13.00 14.40 6.66
C ALA A 269 13.59 13.94 8.00
N MET A 270 13.84 12.62 8.18
CA MET A 270 14.52 12.10 9.36
C MET A 270 16.00 12.51 9.45
N GLY A 271 16.64 12.82 8.31
CA GLY A 271 18.02 13.28 8.26
C GLY A 271 18.21 14.75 8.68
N TRP A 272 17.19 15.60 8.49
CA TRP A 272 17.28 17.05 8.64
C TRP A 272 16.63 17.59 9.92
N ARG A 273 15.73 16.84 10.52
CA ARG A 273 15.07 17.26 11.79
C ARG A 273 16.04 17.09 12.95
N ASP A 274 16.49 18.20 13.52
CA ASP A 274 17.07 18.21 14.87
C ASP A 274 15.93 17.98 15.88
N VAL A 275 15.99 16.84 16.56
CA VAL A 275 15.02 16.43 17.60
C VAL A 275 15.61 16.71 18.97
#